data_b289ef6f6572673ba0736f6fad298cf6
#
_entry.id   b289ef6f6572673ba0736f6fad298cf6
#
_cell.length_a   1.000
_cell.length_b   1.000
_cell.length_c   1.000
_cell.angle_alpha   90.00
_cell.angle_beta   90.00
_cell.angle_gamma   90.00
#
_symmetry.space_group_name_H-M   'P 1'
#
loop_
_entity.id
_entity.type
_entity.pdbx_description
1 polymer ?
#
loop_
_entity_poly.entity_id
_entity_poly.type
_entity_poly.pdbx_seq_one_letter_code
_entity_poly.pdbx_strand_id
1 'polypeptide(L)'
;MHARSALLYVTVALPPLVLAAIGVTHPIHLTSASAEYWRNLHIAILPIFPLLAFAPWILVRGAGVVLGWVVGVLGFLYAAFYTALDVLAGIGAGGLAYDGMGMATSTVFGLGNHLGEVGSVAFIAAVAVSAGSCIVRFRTAAIPGSVLVSVGAILFLNAHIYFPLGVVGQLCLALGWVWLYFVVERAARVHSALRPHPVESAAQPR
;
A
#
# COMPACT_ATOMS: atom_id res chain seq x y z
N MET A 1 19.14 3.34 15.25
CA MET A 1 18.42 3.48 13.95
C MET A 1 18.62 4.92 13.47
N HIS A 2 19.04 5.14 12.22
CA HIS A 2 19.09 6.49 11.67
C HIS A 2 17.65 7.01 11.46
N ALA A 3 17.37 8.28 11.71
CA ALA A 3 16.03 8.88 11.58
C ALA A 3 15.35 8.56 10.22
N ARG A 4 16.14 8.53 9.14
CA ARG A 4 15.67 8.17 7.80
C ARG A 4 15.10 6.74 7.71
N SER A 5 15.76 5.76 8.36
CA SER A 5 15.25 4.37 8.38
C SER A 5 13.93 4.28 9.14
N ALA A 6 13.82 4.96 10.29
CA ALA A 6 12.60 4.98 11.07
C ALA A 6 11.42 5.55 10.26
N LEU A 7 11.64 6.66 9.55
CA LEU A 7 10.62 7.26 8.69
C LEU A 7 10.14 6.29 7.60
N LEU A 8 11.03 5.54 6.97
CA LEU A 8 10.66 4.59 5.92
C LEU A 8 9.86 3.40 6.47
N TYR A 9 10.20 2.89 7.67
CA TYR A 9 9.36 1.88 8.35
C TYR A 9 7.95 2.40 8.63
N VAL A 10 7.83 3.64 9.13
CA VAL A 10 6.53 4.28 9.34
C VAL A 10 5.77 4.42 8.03
N THR A 11 6.44 4.89 6.96
CA THR A 11 5.80 5.08 5.65
C THR A 11 5.22 3.78 5.08
N VAL A 12 5.88 2.65 5.24
CA VAL A 12 5.39 1.38 4.70
C VAL A 12 4.38 0.68 5.60
N ALA A 13 4.42 0.92 6.91
CA ALA A 13 3.56 0.22 7.88
C ALA A 13 2.29 1.01 8.23
N LEU A 14 2.39 2.33 8.36
CA LEU A 14 1.30 3.16 8.90
C LEU A 14 0.03 3.11 8.04
N PRO A 15 0.08 3.26 6.69
CA PRO A 15 -1.14 3.26 5.90
C PRO A 15 -1.96 1.96 6.06
N PRO A 16 -1.40 0.75 5.88
CA PRO A 16 -2.19 -0.46 6.06
C PRO A 16 -2.62 -0.67 7.51
N LEU A 17 -1.85 -0.25 8.53
CA LEU A 17 -2.26 -0.35 9.93
C LEU A 17 -3.45 0.57 10.24
N VAL A 18 -3.46 1.79 9.70
CA VAL A 18 -4.60 2.71 9.85
C VAL A 18 -5.84 2.11 9.19
N LEU A 19 -5.71 1.57 7.97
CA LEU A 19 -6.82 0.93 7.27
C LEU A 19 -7.32 -0.33 8.00
N ALA A 20 -6.43 -1.12 8.60
CA ALA A 20 -6.80 -2.26 9.43
C ALA A 20 -7.62 -1.82 10.66
N ALA A 21 -7.16 -0.79 11.37
CA ALA A 21 -7.84 -0.28 12.56
C ALA A 21 -9.25 0.25 12.22
N ILE A 22 -9.37 1.00 11.13
CA ILE A 22 -10.64 1.54 10.64
C ILE A 22 -11.56 0.42 10.15
N GLY A 23 -11.00 -0.58 9.47
CA GLY A 23 -11.74 -1.72 8.96
C GLY A 23 -12.50 -2.51 10.02
N VAL A 24 -12.05 -2.49 11.29
CA VAL A 24 -12.75 -3.13 12.40
C VAL A 24 -14.13 -2.53 12.65
N THR A 25 -14.29 -1.22 12.41
CA THR A 25 -15.55 -0.49 12.65
C THR A 25 -16.29 -0.14 11.37
N HIS A 26 -15.70 -0.47 10.20
CA HIS A 26 -16.31 -0.16 8.92
C HIS A 26 -17.61 -0.95 8.71
N PRO A 27 -18.76 -0.31 8.47
CA PRO A 27 -20.00 -1.02 8.18
C PRO A 27 -19.85 -1.88 6.92
N ILE A 28 -20.39 -3.10 6.96
CA ILE A 28 -20.36 -4.00 5.80
C ILE A 28 -21.39 -3.56 4.73
N HIS A 29 -22.48 -2.93 5.18
CA HIS A 29 -23.55 -2.47 4.31
C HIS A 29 -23.88 -0.99 4.57
N LEU A 30 -24.06 -0.25 3.48
CA LEU A 30 -24.60 1.10 3.54
C LEU A 30 -26.12 1.03 3.76
N THR A 31 -26.59 1.66 4.83
CA THR A 31 -27.99 1.81 5.18
C THR A 31 -28.28 3.30 5.48
N SER A 32 -29.55 3.70 5.55
CA SER A 32 -29.91 5.05 5.98
C SER A 32 -29.35 5.40 7.37
N ALA A 33 -29.32 4.42 8.28
CA ALA A 33 -28.77 4.60 9.63
C ALA A 33 -27.26 4.75 9.67
N SER A 34 -26.53 4.13 8.73
CA SER A 34 -25.06 4.22 8.65
C SER A 34 -24.55 5.26 7.64
N ALA A 35 -25.42 5.91 6.88
CA ALA A 35 -25.07 6.75 5.74
C ALA A 35 -24.14 7.91 6.10
N GLU A 36 -24.41 8.63 7.19
CA GLU A 36 -23.57 9.73 7.64
C GLU A 36 -22.20 9.25 8.08
N TYR A 37 -22.14 8.18 8.89
CA TYR A 37 -20.87 7.57 9.32
C TYR A 37 -20.09 7.05 8.12
N TRP A 38 -20.73 6.36 7.20
CA TRP A 38 -20.14 5.85 5.96
C TRP A 38 -19.45 6.96 5.17
N ARG A 39 -20.20 8.04 4.85
CA ARG A 39 -19.67 9.19 4.12
C ARG A 39 -18.48 9.83 4.82
N ASN A 40 -18.63 10.13 6.12
CA ASN A 40 -17.62 10.86 6.87
C ASN A 40 -16.34 10.02 7.07
N LEU A 41 -16.51 8.71 7.24
CA LEU A 41 -15.39 7.76 7.30
C LEU A 41 -14.57 7.81 6.00
N HIS A 42 -15.21 7.70 4.83
CA HIS A 42 -14.52 7.72 3.54
C HIS A 42 -13.87 9.09 3.25
N ILE A 43 -14.44 10.19 3.68
CA ILE A 43 -13.76 11.49 3.62
C ILE A 43 -12.47 11.47 4.45
N ALA A 44 -12.52 10.90 5.65
CA ALA A 44 -11.35 10.87 6.55
C ALA A 44 -10.23 9.94 6.03
N ILE A 45 -10.59 8.80 5.41
CA ILE A 45 -9.60 7.83 4.92
C ILE A 45 -9.16 8.07 3.47
N LEU A 46 -9.80 8.97 2.76
CA LEU A 46 -9.50 9.30 1.36
C LEU A 46 -7.99 9.47 1.08
N PRO A 47 -7.20 10.19 1.91
CA PRO A 47 -5.77 10.34 1.67
C PRO A 47 -4.95 9.10 2.03
N ILE A 48 -5.51 8.11 2.73
CA ILE A 48 -4.74 6.96 3.25
C ILE A 48 -4.52 5.91 2.17
N PHE A 49 -5.54 5.61 1.36
CA PHE A 49 -5.44 4.59 0.32
C PHE A 49 -4.30 4.85 -0.68
N PRO A 50 -4.12 6.05 -1.24
CA PRO A 50 -3.02 6.33 -2.17
C PRO A 50 -1.64 6.08 -1.57
N LEU A 51 -1.49 6.21 -0.24
CA LEU A 51 -0.22 6.00 0.44
C LEU A 51 0.26 4.54 0.40
N LEU A 52 -0.63 3.57 0.18
CA LEU A 52 -0.24 2.17 -0.02
C LEU A 52 0.70 1.98 -1.21
N ALA A 53 0.63 2.86 -2.23
CA ALA A 53 1.50 2.82 -3.40
C ALA A 53 2.98 3.10 -3.09
N PHE A 54 3.29 3.74 -1.98
CA PHE A 54 4.67 4.06 -1.63
C PHE A 54 5.49 2.83 -1.24
N ALA A 55 4.88 1.84 -0.58
CA ALA A 55 5.61 0.66 -0.11
C ALA A 55 6.28 -0.13 -1.26
N PRO A 56 5.56 -0.57 -2.32
CA PRO A 56 6.18 -1.26 -3.45
C PRO A 56 7.22 -0.39 -4.17
N TRP A 57 6.98 0.93 -4.30
CA TRP A 57 7.93 1.84 -4.91
C TRP A 57 9.23 2.00 -4.10
N ILE A 58 9.14 2.13 -2.77
CA ILE A 58 10.30 2.21 -1.88
C ILE A 58 11.19 0.97 -2.02
N LEU A 59 10.60 -0.22 -2.14
CA LEU A 59 11.35 -1.48 -2.22
C LEU A 59 12.14 -1.63 -3.53
N VAL A 60 11.66 -1.08 -4.64
CA VAL A 60 12.36 -1.17 -5.92
C VAL A 60 13.34 -0.02 -6.16
N ARG A 61 13.39 0.98 -5.29
CA ARG A 61 14.37 2.08 -5.36
C ARG A 61 15.78 1.51 -5.31
N GLY A 62 16.59 1.64 -6.28
CA GLY A 62 17.93 1.05 -6.35
C GLY A 62 17.97 -0.36 -6.97
N ALA A 63 16.84 -0.87 -7.48
CA ALA A 63 16.80 -2.07 -8.31
C ALA A 63 16.92 -1.77 -9.82
N GLY A 64 16.91 -0.49 -10.18
CA GLY A 64 17.02 0.01 -11.56
C GLY A 64 15.94 1.05 -11.88
N VAL A 65 16.27 1.94 -12.82
CA VAL A 65 15.40 3.05 -13.21
C VAL A 65 14.10 2.56 -13.84
N VAL A 66 14.19 1.58 -14.75
CA VAL A 66 13.02 1.01 -15.44
C VAL A 66 12.04 0.40 -14.44
N LEU A 67 12.54 -0.38 -13.49
CA LEU A 67 11.70 -1.01 -12.47
C LEU A 67 11.02 0.03 -11.57
N GLY A 68 11.74 1.09 -11.22
CA GLY A 68 11.19 2.22 -10.47
C GLY A 68 10.04 2.91 -11.21
N TRP A 69 10.16 3.10 -12.52
CA TRP A 69 9.10 3.66 -13.36
C TRP A 69 7.90 2.72 -13.50
N VAL A 70 8.12 1.43 -13.75
CA VAL A 70 7.03 0.44 -13.85
C VAL A 70 6.20 0.43 -12.58
N VAL A 71 6.83 0.30 -11.41
CA VAL A 71 6.12 0.28 -10.14
C VAL A 71 5.50 1.65 -9.81
N GLY A 72 6.16 2.75 -10.19
CA GLY A 72 5.63 4.10 -10.03
C GLY A 72 4.35 4.33 -10.84
N VAL A 73 4.31 3.91 -12.11
CA VAL A 73 3.12 4.00 -12.96
C VAL A 73 1.99 3.13 -12.42
N LEU A 74 2.29 1.89 -12.04
CA LEU A 74 1.29 0.99 -11.43
C LEU A 74 0.74 1.56 -10.12
N GLY A 75 1.61 2.14 -9.28
CA GLY A 75 1.20 2.83 -8.05
C GLY A 75 0.34 4.06 -8.31
N PHE A 76 0.65 4.84 -9.35
CA PHE A 76 -0.18 5.97 -9.77
C PHE A 76 -1.56 5.52 -10.27
N LEU A 77 -1.61 4.48 -11.12
CA LEU A 77 -2.88 3.91 -11.56
C LEU A 77 -3.72 3.42 -10.39
N TYR A 78 -3.10 2.68 -9.47
CA TYR A 78 -3.78 2.29 -8.24
C TYR A 78 -4.34 3.50 -7.49
N ALA A 79 -3.51 4.49 -7.19
CA ALA A 79 -3.91 5.67 -6.43
C ALA A 79 -5.07 6.42 -7.10
N ALA A 80 -5.01 6.62 -8.43
CA ALA A 80 -6.04 7.35 -9.17
C ALA A 80 -7.38 6.58 -9.18
N PHE A 81 -7.35 5.32 -9.57
CA PHE A 81 -8.57 4.53 -9.74
C PHE A 81 -9.20 4.12 -8.41
N TYR A 82 -8.39 3.82 -7.39
CA TYR A 82 -8.90 3.47 -6.08
C TYR A 82 -9.47 4.69 -5.32
N THR A 83 -8.88 5.87 -5.50
CA THR A 83 -9.47 7.12 -5.01
C THR A 83 -10.83 7.38 -5.66
N ALA A 84 -10.99 7.09 -6.95
CA ALA A 84 -12.28 7.22 -7.62
C ALA A 84 -13.34 6.24 -7.04
N LEU A 85 -12.96 4.99 -6.70
CA LEU A 85 -13.84 4.09 -5.94
C LEU A 85 -14.28 4.73 -4.63
N ASP A 86 -13.33 5.23 -3.85
CA ASP A 86 -13.60 5.78 -2.51
C ASP A 86 -14.49 7.02 -2.58
N VAL A 87 -14.31 7.87 -3.59
CA VAL A 87 -15.17 9.03 -3.83
C VAL A 87 -16.58 8.61 -4.25
N LEU A 88 -16.72 7.66 -5.16
CA LEU A 88 -18.03 7.26 -5.68
C LEU A 88 -18.77 6.34 -4.70
N ALA A 89 -18.20 5.18 -4.37
CA ALA A 89 -18.84 4.17 -3.53
C ALA A 89 -18.79 4.52 -2.04
N GLY A 90 -17.79 5.27 -1.62
CA GLY A 90 -17.66 5.77 -0.25
C GLY A 90 -18.47 7.06 -0.06
N ILE A 91 -17.93 8.18 -0.52
CA ILE A 91 -18.46 9.51 -0.25
C ILE A 91 -19.79 9.75 -0.97
N GLY A 92 -19.83 9.47 -2.28
CA GLY A 92 -21.02 9.72 -3.12
C GLY A 92 -22.21 8.87 -2.71
N ALA A 93 -22.03 7.56 -2.58
CA ALA A 93 -23.10 6.67 -2.14
C ALA A 93 -23.59 6.99 -0.73
N GLY A 94 -22.66 7.27 0.20
CA GLY A 94 -23.01 7.71 1.55
C GLY A 94 -23.81 8.99 1.59
N GLY A 95 -23.44 10.00 0.77
CA GLY A 95 -24.18 11.25 0.62
C GLY A 95 -25.59 11.02 0.07
N LEU A 96 -25.72 10.27 -1.03
CA LEU A 96 -27.01 9.93 -1.62
C LEU A 96 -27.95 9.21 -0.65
N ALA A 97 -27.42 8.24 0.10
CA ALA A 97 -28.20 7.52 1.09
C ALA A 97 -28.63 8.43 2.26
N TYR A 98 -27.76 9.35 2.69
CA TYR A 98 -28.04 10.32 3.73
C TYR A 98 -29.17 11.29 3.32
N ASP A 99 -29.17 11.74 2.06
CA ASP A 99 -30.18 12.65 1.51
C ASP A 99 -31.48 11.94 1.07
N GLY A 100 -31.64 10.66 1.41
CA GLY A 100 -32.85 9.88 1.07
C GLY A 100 -32.91 9.40 -0.38
N MET A 101 -31.83 9.57 -1.18
CA MET A 101 -31.74 9.16 -2.58
C MET A 101 -31.15 7.74 -2.74
N GLY A 102 -31.51 6.82 -1.87
CA GLY A 102 -30.93 5.47 -1.79
C GLY A 102 -31.02 4.66 -3.10
N MET A 103 -32.02 4.90 -3.94
CA MET A 103 -32.14 4.23 -5.26
C MET A 103 -30.98 4.57 -6.21
N ALA A 104 -30.36 5.74 -6.07
CA ALA A 104 -29.23 6.15 -6.91
C ALA A 104 -27.88 5.57 -6.46
N THR A 105 -27.81 5.00 -5.26
CA THR A 105 -26.57 4.46 -4.69
C THR A 105 -26.00 3.30 -5.52
N SER A 106 -26.85 2.44 -6.09
CA SER A 106 -26.41 1.30 -6.91
C SER A 106 -25.60 1.73 -8.13
N THR A 107 -25.95 2.84 -8.75
CA THR A 107 -25.22 3.38 -9.91
C THR A 107 -23.81 3.84 -9.52
N VAL A 108 -23.68 4.60 -8.44
CA VAL A 108 -22.36 5.09 -7.99
C VAL A 108 -21.51 3.96 -7.42
N PHE A 109 -22.11 2.96 -6.75
CA PHE A 109 -21.41 1.72 -6.36
C PHE A 109 -20.89 0.96 -7.55
N GLY A 110 -21.72 0.76 -8.59
CA GLY A 110 -21.30 0.06 -9.81
C GLY A 110 -20.11 0.74 -10.48
N LEU A 111 -20.18 2.06 -10.66
CA LEU A 111 -19.08 2.85 -11.24
C LEU A 111 -17.83 2.80 -10.35
N GLY A 112 -17.99 3.01 -9.05
CA GLY A 112 -16.89 2.97 -8.10
C GLY A 112 -16.19 1.61 -8.08
N ASN A 113 -16.94 0.51 -8.02
CA ASN A 113 -16.41 -0.84 -8.00
C ASN A 113 -15.59 -1.17 -9.26
N HIS A 114 -16.08 -0.84 -10.46
CA HIS A 114 -15.31 -1.05 -11.70
C HIS A 114 -13.98 -0.30 -11.69
N LEU A 115 -13.98 0.96 -11.22
CA LEU A 115 -12.73 1.72 -11.10
C LEU A 115 -11.82 1.12 -10.02
N GLY A 116 -12.38 0.70 -8.90
CA GLY A 116 -11.64 0.05 -7.82
C GLY A 116 -11.00 -1.27 -8.22
N GLU A 117 -11.66 -2.06 -9.07
CA GLU A 117 -11.08 -3.29 -9.66
C GLU A 117 -9.83 -2.96 -10.47
N VAL A 118 -9.89 -1.96 -11.36
CA VAL A 118 -8.72 -1.51 -12.14
C VAL A 118 -7.59 -1.08 -11.20
N GLY A 119 -7.90 -0.27 -10.18
CA GLY A 119 -6.93 0.15 -9.17
C GLY A 119 -6.31 -1.02 -8.43
N SER A 120 -7.13 -1.95 -7.96
CA SER A 120 -6.67 -3.12 -7.20
C SER A 120 -5.79 -4.05 -8.04
N VAL A 121 -6.11 -4.26 -9.32
CA VAL A 121 -5.27 -5.04 -10.24
C VAL A 121 -3.93 -4.33 -10.45
N ALA A 122 -3.91 -3.00 -10.62
CA ALA A 122 -2.67 -2.24 -10.70
C ALA A 122 -1.83 -2.36 -9.42
N PHE A 123 -2.47 -2.34 -8.24
CA PHE A 123 -1.80 -2.56 -6.96
C PHE A 123 -1.19 -3.96 -6.86
N ILE A 124 -1.94 -5.01 -7.20
CA ILE A 124 -1.45 -6.39 -7.21
C ILE A 124 -0.24 -6.51 -8.15
N ALA A 125 -0.29 -5.90 -9.33
CA ALA A 125 0.84 -5.89 -10.26
C ALA A 125 2.07 -5.19 -9.66
N ALA A 126 1.90 -4.03 -9.01
CA ALA A 126 2.97 -3.32 -8.31
C ALA A 126 3.58 -4.17 -7.19
N VAL A 127 2.73 -4.86 -6.40
CA VAL A 127 3.15 -5.81 -5.36
C VAL A 127 3.93 -6.97 -5.96
N ALA A 128 3.43 -7.60 -7.01
CA ALA A 128 4.09 -8.74 -7.66
C ALA A 128 5.47 -8.37 -8.22
N VAL A 129 5.58 -7.22 -8.90
CA VAL A 129 6.85 -6.72 -9.45
C VAL A 129 7.84 -6.41 -8.32
N SER A 130 7.42 -5.74 -7.26
CA SER A 130 8.30 -5.38 -6.15
C SER A 130 8.72 -6.60 -5.33
N ALA A 131 7.80 -7.52 -5.02
CA ALA A 131 8.08 -8.77 -4.33
C ALA A 131 9.01 -9.67 -5.15
N GLY A 132 8.75 -9.82 -6.46
CA GLY A 132 9.61 -10.56 -7.38
C GLY A 132 11.03 -9.97 -7.44
N SER A 133 11.16 -8.65 -7.52
CA SER A 133 12.46 -7.98 -7.43
C SER A 133 13.19 -8.28 -6.12
N CYS A 134 12.49 -8.27 -4.99
CA CYS A 134 13.08 -8.62 -3.70
C CYS A 134 13.52 -10.09 -3.66
N ILE A 135 12.72 -11.03 -4.18
CA ILE A 135 13.09 -12.46 -4.25
C ILE A 135 14.33 -12.65 -5.12
N VAL A 136 14.40 -12.02 -6.29
CA VAL A 136 15.58 -12.12 -7.18
C VAL A 136 16.85 -11.61 -6.49
N ARG A 137 16.76 -10.51 -5.75
CA ARG A 137 17.90 -9.84 -5.11
C ARG A 137 18.31 -10.48 -3.80
N PHE A 138 17.36 -10.95 -2.99
CA PHE A 138 17.58 -11.36 -1.60
C PHE A 138 17.22 -12.82 -1.33
N ARG A 139 16.81 -13.55 -2.37
CA ARG A 139 16.55 -15.01 -2.31
C ARG A 139 15.56 -15.38 -1.20
N THR A 140 15.88 -16.41 -0.43
CA THR A 140 15.02 -16.98 0.63
C THR A 140 14.65 -15.98 1.72
N ALA A 141 15.49 -14.96 1.99
CA ALA A 141 15.21 -13.95 3.01
C ALA A 141 13.97 -13.09 2.66
N ALA A 142 13.67 -12.91 1.37
CA ALA A 142 12.52 -12.11 0.94
C ALA A 142 11.20 -12.93 0.87
N ILE A 143 11.25 -14.26 0.85
CA ILE A 143 10.07 -15.11 0.64
C ILE A 143 8.95 -14.82 1.66
N PRO A 144 9.19 -14.78 2.99
CA PRO A 144 8.09 -14.60 3.94
C PRO A 144 7.34 -13.29 3.73
N GLY A 145 8.07 -12.18 3.55
CA GLY A 145 7.47 -10.88 3.30
C GLY A 145 6.73 -10.83 1.96
N SER A 146 7.30 -11.46 0.91
CA SER A 146 6.66 -11.52 -0.41
C SER A 146 5.35 -12.31 -0.39
N VAL A 147 5.28 -13.40 0.35
CA VAL A 147 4.04 -14.17 0.54
C VAL A 147 3.00 -13.32 1.26
N LEU A 148 3.39 -12.66 2.36
CA LEU A 148 2.47 -11.82 3.13
C LEU A 148 1.88 -10.68 2.29
N VAL A 149 2.71 -9.93 1.55
CA VAL A 149 2.18 -8.82 0.74
C VAL A 149 1.31 -9.31 -0.41
N SER A 150 1.61 -10.48 -0.99
CA SER A 150 0.79 -11.06 -2.05
C SER A 150 -0.58 -11.50 -1.52
N VAL A 151 -0.61 -12.20 -0.38
CA VAL A 151 -1.86 -12.57 0.29
C VAL A 151 -2.65 -11.32 0.67
N GLY A 152 -1.99 -10.31 1.25
CA GLY A 152 -2.62 -9.06 1.64
C GLY A 152 -3.25 -8.32 0.47
N ALA A 153 -2.57 -8.24 -0.68
CA ALA A 153 -3.07 -7.58 -1.88
C ALA A 153 -4.29 -8.33 -2.49
N ILE A 154 -4.29 -9.67 -2.46
CA ILE A 154 -5.42 -10.49 -2.92
C ILE A 154 -6.62 -10.32 -1.99
N LEU A 155 -6.41 -10.32 -0.67
CA LEU A 155 -7.48 -10.08 0.30
C LEU A 155 -8.05 -8.67 0.17
N PHE A 156 -7.20 -7.67 -0.09
CA PHE A 156 -7.62 -6.30 -0.33
C PHE A 156 -8.50 -6.16 -1.57
N LEU A 157 -8.17 -6.84 -2.69
CA LEU A 157 -9.03 -6.88 -3.88
C LEU A 157 -10.42 -7.47 -3.55
N ASN A 158 -10.48 -8.56 -2.78
CA ASN A 158 -11.71 -9.32 -2.57
C ASN A 158 -12.57 -8.80 -1.42
N ALA A 159 -11.96 -8.17 -0.43
CA ALA A 159 -12.63 -7.80 0.82
C ALA A 159 -12.43 -6.33 1.22
N HIS A 160 -11.83 -5.50 0.34
CA HIS A 160 -11.54 -4.10 0.66
C HIS A 160 -10.84 -4.01 2.04
N ILE A 161 -11.40 -3.23 2.98
CA ILE A 161 -10.93 -3.18 4.37
C ILE A 161 -11.92 -3.84 5.35
N TYR A 162 -12.98 -4.49 4.85
CA TYR A 162 -14.03 -5.05 5.70
C TYR A 162 -13.52 -6.17 6.62
N PHE A 163 -13.95 -6.11 7.88
CA PHE A 163 -13.66 -7.17 8.85
C PHE A 163 -14.42 -8.46 8.50
N PRO A 164 -13.80 -9.64 8.64
CA PRO A 164 -12.43 -9.87 9.12
C PRO A 164 -11.36 -9.89 8.01
N LEU A 165 -11.72 -10.26 6.77
CA LEU A 165 -10.74 -10.57 5.72
C LEU A 165 -9.97 -9.35 5.21
N GLY A 166 -10.64 -8.20 5.07
CA GLY A 166 -9.98 -6.96 4.68
C GLY A 166 -8.98 -6.50 5.73
N VAL A 167 -9.36 -6.58 7.01
CA VAL A 167 -8.46 -6.26 8.14
C VAL A 167 -7.23 -7.18 8.14
N VAL A 168 -7.43 -8.50 7.99
CA VAL A 168 -6.33 -9.47 7.88
C VAL A 168 -5.44 -9.14 6.67
N GLY A 169 -6.03 -8.76 5.54
CA GLY A 169 -5.30 -8.32 4.35
C GLY A 169 -4.38 -7.13 4.62
N GLN A 170 -4.90 -6.11 5.31
CA GLN A 170 -4.11 -4.92 5.68
C GLN A 170 -2.98 -5.26 6.67
N LEU A 171 -3.23 -6.15 7.64
CA LEU A 171 -2.18 -6.61 8.55
C LEU A 171 -1.10 -7.42 7.82
N CYS A 172 -1.47 -8.27 6.87
CA CYS A 172 -0.52 -8.98 6.01
C CYS A 172 0.33 -8.00 5.19
N LEU A 173 -0.27 -6.96 4.62
CA LEU A 173 0.47 -5.89 3.93
C LEU A 173 1.45 -5.20 4.87
N ALA A 174 1.02 -4.76 6.04
CA ALA A 174 1.87 -4.07 7.01
C ALA A 174 3.09 -4.92 7.40
N LEU A 175 2.86 -6.16 7.84
CA LEU A 175 3.93 -7.07 8.26
C LEU A 175 4.86 -7.44 7.11
N GLY A 176 4.30 -7.71 5.94
CA GLY A 176 5.07 -8.07 4.75
C GLY A 176 5.96 -6.94 4.25
N TRP A 177 5.46 -5.68 4.21
CA TRP A 177 6.26 -4.52 3.84
C TRP A 177 7.37 -4.24 4.84
N VAL A 178 7.08 -4.32 6.15
CA VAL A 178 8.10 -4.17 7.21
C VAL A 178 9.18 -5.22 7.05
N TRP A 179 8.82 -6.47 6.81
CA TRP A 179 9.78 -7.55 6.59
C TRP A 179 10.66 -7.31 5.35
N LEU A 180 10.05 -7.00 4.20
CA LEU A 180 10.78 -6.75 2.96
C LEU A 180 11.72 -5.55 3.10
N TYR A 181 11.24 -4.47 3.72
CA TYR A 181 12.08 -3.30 3.97
C TYR A 181 13.25 -3.61 4.90
N PHE A 182 13.03 -4.42 5.95
CA PHE A 182 14.09 -4.90 6.82
C PHE A 182 15.18 -5.69 6.05
N VAL A 183 14.78 -6.58 5.15
CA VAL A 183 15.71 -7.36 4.31
C VAL A 183 16.53 -6.43 3.41
N VAL A 184 15.90 -5.47 2.76
CA VAL A 184 16.56 -4.46 1.89
C VAL A 184 17.56 -3.64 2.70
N GLU A 185 17.14 -3.13 3.86
CA GLU A 185 17.99 -2.30 4.72
C GLU A 185 19.20 -3.08 5.27
N ARG A 186 18.97 -4.31 5.73
CA ARG A 186 20.06 -5.18 6.21
C ARG A 186 21.11 -5.42 5.13
N ALA A 187 20.68 -5.73 3.91
CA ALA A 187 21.61 -5.95 2.79
C ALA A 187 22.41 -4.67 2.46
N ALA A 188 21.77 -3.52 2.49
CA ALA A 188 22.46 -2.23 2.26
C ALA A 188 23.53 -1.93 3.33
N ARG A 189 23.25 -2.22 4.60
CA ARG A 189 24.21 -2.05 5.70
C ARG A 189 25.43 -2.97 5.55
N VAL A 190 25.22 -4.24 5.20
CA VAL A 190 26.32 -5.19 4.97
C VAL A 190 27.21 -4.71 3.83
N HIS A 191 26.60 -4.26 2.72
CA HIS A 191 27.35 -3.75 1.58
C HIS A 191 28.18 -2.50 1.92
N SER A 192 27.64 -1.59 2.73
CA SER A 192 28.39 -0.39 3.16
C SER A 192 29.54 -0.71 4.09
N ALA A 193 29.40 -1.70 4.96
CA ALA A 193 30.46 -2.13 5.87
C ALA A 193 31.64 -2.83 5.16
N LEU A 194 31.37 -3.41 3.99
CA LEU A 194 32.39 -4.11 3.18
C LEU A 194 33.14 -3.18 2.21
N ARG A 195 32.76 -1.91 2.07
CA ARG A 195 33.50 -0.96 1.24
C ARG A 195 34.81 -0.58 1.96
N PRO A 196 36.00 -0.76 1.30
CA PRO A 196 37.25 -0.29 1.85
C PRO A 196 37.17 1.21 2.10
N HIS A 197 37.65 1.66 3.26
CA HIS A 197 37.89 3.10 3.47
C HIS A 197 38.85 3.58 2.39
N PRO A 198 38.62 4.75 1.76
CA PRO A 198 39.63 5.37 0.90
C PRO A 198 40.93 5.46 1.72
N VAL A 199 41.96 4.82 1.23
CA VAL A 199 43.31 5.00 1.81
C VAL A 199 43.62 6.48 1.57
N GLU A 200 43.65 7.27 2.64
CA GLU A 200 44.17 8.63 2.61
C GLU A 200 45.57 8.54 2.04
N SER A 201 45.72 8.90 0.77
CA SER A 201 47.04 9.01 0.11
C SER A 201 47.84 10.01 0.94
N ALA A 202 48.71 9.48 1.79
CA ALA A 202 49.66 10.32 2.52
C ALA A 202 50.41 11.16 1.50
N ALA A 203 50.09 12.45 1.46
CA ALA A 203 50.80 13.43 0.65
C ALA A 203 52.28 13.33 1.05
N GLN A 204 53.13 12.81 0.16
CA GLN A 204 54.58 12.90 0.34
C GLN A 204 54.96 14.37 0.37
N PRO A 205 55.60 14.85 1.43
CA PRO A 205 56.17 16.19 1.45
C PRO A 205 57.34 16.22 0.46
N ARG A 206 57.36 17.20 -0.43
CA ARG A 206 58.48 17.57 -1.28
C ARG A 206 59.52 18.34 -0.46
#